data_71758c66ba0938fef228bea07da16e7c
#
_entry.id   71758c66ba0938fef228bea07da16e7c
#
_cell.length_a   1.000
_cell.length_b   1.000
_cell.length_c   1.000
_cell.angle_alpha   90.00
_cell.angle_beta   90.00
_cell.angle_gamma   90.00
#
_symmetry.space_group_name_H-M   'P 1'
#
loop_
_entity.id
_entity.type
_entity.pdbx_description
1 polymer ?
#
loop_
_entity_poly.entity_id
_entity_poly.type
_entity_poly.pdbx_seq_one_letter_code
_entity_poly.pdbx_strand_id
1 'polypeptide(L)'
;MESYRAIWNNFFNYLKEYWKIKDFEKIEAYHVQAYMDYKIEYYPSKQYLEKISAALGKLEIALKHFAKNIHNEIREYDFSIRQTLLDEARDLNYVANNYHNRAYNNPEALINNLQNPLHHLAARIQYEGGARIEGVSLIKQNQLLGTKLDLITNTQKGILFTKEKGGKEGEVLVSLETYNTLQSYLSENRLFKINRQAYYEDIKQSTFTCKEISEASHGLRWNFAKRRMFEHAKAGYSYAESLQQVSYEMKHNRASITEHYLG
;
A
#
# COMPACT_ATOMS: atom_id res chain seq x y z
N MET A 1 0.59 -11.44 10.72
CA MET A 1 1.84 -11.85 11.39
C MET A 1 3.11 -11.43 10.65
N GLU A 2 3.23 -11.62 9.34
CA GLU A 2 4.44 -11.25 8.58
C GLU A 2 4.89 -9.79 8.76
N SER A 3 3.96 -8.86 8.87
CA SER A 3 4.30 -7.43 9.01
C SER A 3 4.93 -7.06 10.36
N TYR A 4 4.58 -7.74 11.45
CA TYR A 4 5.19 -7.53 12.76
C TYR A 4 6.56 -8.18 12.86
N ARG A 5 6.75 -9.33 12.23
CA ARG A 5 8.05 -10.00 12.14
C ARG A 5 9.11 -9.11 11.49
N ALA A 6 8.77 -8.40 10.42
CA ALA A 6 9.70 -7.46 9.79
C ALA A 6 10.10 -6.31 10.75
N ILE A 7 9.14 -5.78 11.52
CA ILE A 7 9.42 -4.75 12.52
C ILE A 7 10.30 -5.29 13.66
N TRP A 8 10.02 -6.50 14.16
CA TRP A 8 10.86 -7.13 15.17
C TRP A 8 12.28 -7.37 14.66
N ASN A 9 12.46 -7.86 13.44
CA ASN A 9 13.78 -8.02 12.85
C ASN A 9 14.53 -6.69 12.74
N ASN A 10 13.85 -5.60 12.35
CA ASN A 10 14.44 -4.27 12.30
C ASN A 10 14.83 -3.77 13.71
N PHE A 11 14.01 -4.03 14.71
CA PHE A 11 14.31 -3.69 16.09
C PHE A 11 15.50 -4.49 16.62
N PHE A 12 15.54 -5.80 16.40
CA PHE A 12 16.67 -6.65 16.83
C PHE A 12 17.98 -6.28 16.12
N ASN A 13 17.92 -5.91 14.83
CA ASN A 13 19.09 -5.40 14.12
C ASN A 13 19.57 -4.08 14.72
N TYR A 14 18.68 -3.16 15.06
CA TYR A 14 18.99 -1.92 15.75
C TYR A 14 19.66 -2.20 17.11
N LEU A 15 19.11 -3.10 17.92
CA LEU A 15 19.69 -3.47 19.23
C LEU A 15 21.09 -4.10 19.08
N LYS A 16 21.26 -4.95 18.08
CA LYS A 16 22.56 -5.56 17.78
C LYS A 16 23.59 -4.53 17.35
N GLU A 17 23.20 -3.59 16.51
CA GLU A 17 24.09 -2.58 15.94
C GLU A 17 24.47 -1.52 16.96
N TYR A 18 23.51 -0.90 17.64
CA TYR A 18 23.73 0.26 18.51
C TYR A 18 23.98 -0.10 19.97
N TRP A 19 23.38 -1.20 20.46
CA TRP A 19 23.44 -1.61 21.86
C TRP A 19 24.23 -2.89 22.13
N LYS A 20 24.70 -3.57 21.06
CA LYS A 20 25.40 -4.86 21.13
C LYS A 20 24.59 -5.98 21.82
N ILE A 21 23.26 -5.83 21.87
CA ILE A 21 22.36 -6.82 22.44
C ILE A 21 22.04 -7.86 21.36
N LYS A 22 22.32 -9.12 21.70
CA LYS A 22 22.00 -10.29 20.86
C LYS A 22 20.91 -11.16 21.49
N ASP A 23 20.69 -11.01 22.78
CA ASP A 23 19.73 -11.74 23.58
C ASP A 23 18.49 -10.84 23.81
N PHE A 24 17.37 -11.20 23.21
CA PHE A 24 16.15 -10.40 23.30
C PHE A 24 15.47 -10.47 24.66
N GLU A 25 15.87 -11.41 25.54
CA GLU A 25 15.38 -11.40 26.93
C GLU A 25 15.98 -10.27 27.76
N LYS A 26 17.04 -9.63 27.27
CA LYS A 26 17.70 -8.46 27.89
C LYS A 26 17.16 -7.12 27.40
N ILE A 27 16.05 -7.14 26.68
CA ILE A 27 15.41 -5.91 26.23
C ILE A 27 14.71 -5.24 27.41
N GLU A 28 15.01 -3.96 27.60
CA GLU A 28 14.41 -3.11 28.63
C GLU A 28 13.68 -1.92 28.02
N ALA A 29 12.88 -1.21 28.80
CA ALA A 29 12.07 -0.08 28.36
C ALA A 29 12.90 1.00 27.65
N TYR A 30 14.10 1.31 28.12
CA TYR A 30 14.95 2.33 27.50
C TYR A 30 15.46 1.94 26.10
N HIS A 31 15.58 0.66 25.79
CA HIS A 31 15.89 0.20 24.43
C HIS A 31 14.73 0.43 23.48
N VAL A 32 13.51 0.22 23.98
CA VAL A 32 12.27 0.51 23.23
C VAL A 32 12.14 2.01 23.02
N GLN A 33 12.41 2.81 24.04
CA GLN A 33 12.45 4.26 23.96
C GLN A 33 13.42 4.73 22.88
N ALA A 34 14.69 4.32 22.96
CA ALA A 34 15.71 4.72 21.99
C ALA A 34 15.37 4.34 20.56
N TYR A 35 14.74 3.16 20.36
CA TYR A 35 14.29 2.77 19.03
C TYR A 35 13.10 3.58 18.52
N MET A 36 12.14 3.90 19.39
CA MET A 36 11.01 4.76 19.03
C MET A 36 11.47 6.17 18.67
N ASP A 37 12.36 6.76 19.47
CA ASP A 37 12.96 8.07 19.21
C ASP A 37 13.70 8.08 17.86
N TYR A 38 14.51 7.07 17.59
CA TYR A 38 15.17 6.90 16.31
C TYR A 38 14.17 6.84 15.15
N LYS A 39 13.06 6.12 15.31
CA LYS A 39 12.05 6.00 14.26
C LYS A 39 11.23 7.28 14.07
N ILE A 40 10.95 8.01 15.14
CA ILE A 40 10.27 9.32 15.09
C ILE A 40 11.14 10.32 14.32
N GLU A 41 12.45 10.33 14.55
CA GLU A 41 13.36 11.24 13.87
C GLU A 41 13.52 10.94 12.37
N TYR A 42 13.73 9.65 12.01
CA TYR A 42 14.08 9.28 10.66
C TYR A 42 12.89 8.84 9.78
N TYR A 43 11.77 8.44 10.39
CA TYR A 43 10.60 7.89 9.68
C TYR A 43 9.29 8.48 10.20
N PRO A 44 9.07 9.80 10.13
CA PRO A 44 7.94 10.45 10.76
C PRO A 44 6.60 10.19 10.03
N SER A 45 6.21 8.93 9.87
CA SER A 45 4.91 8.53 9.38
C SER A 45 4.06 8.01 10.53
N LYS A 46 2.98 8.73 10.86
CA LYS A 46 2.05 8.37 11.94
C LYS A 46 1.64 6.88 11.89
N GLN A 47 1.20 6.42 10.72
CA GLN A 47 0.76 5.03 10.54
C GLN A 47 1.89 4.03 10.76
N TYR A 48 3.09 4.35 10.31
CA TYR A 48 4.23 3.48 10.50
C TYR A 48 4.65 3.41 11.96
N LEU A 49 4.65 4.53 12.67
CA LEU A 49 4.94 4.58 14.10
C LEU A 49 3.88 3.87 14.95
N GLU A 50 2.59 4.03 14.61
CA GLU A 50 1.50 3.25 15.23
C GLU A 50 1.69 1.74 15.04
N LYS A 51 2.10 1.34 13.85
CA LYS A 51 2.39 -0.05 13.55
C LYS A 51 3.60 -0.58 14.31
N ILE A 52 4.65 0.24 14.47
CA ILE A 52 5.82 -0.10 15.28
C ILE A 52 5.40 -0.26 16.74
N SER A 53 4.68 0.71 17.30
CA SER A 53 4.17 0.65 18.67
C SER A 53 3.34 -0.61 18.92
N ALA A 54 2.42 -0.93 18.02
CA ALA A 54 1.62 -2.16 18.10
C ALA A 54 2.48 -3.44 18.03
N ALA A 55 3.48 -3.46 17.14
CA ALA A 55 4.39 -4.61 17.01
C ALA A 55 5.25 -4.82 18.27
N LEU A 56 5.76 -3.73 18.88
CA LEU A 56 6.51 -3.79 20.13
C LEU A 56 5.65 -4.25 21.31
N GLY A 57 4.37 -3.83 21.38
CA GLY A 57 3.43 -4.35 22.37
C GLY A 57 3.15 -5.85 22.22
N LYS A 58 3.13 -6.36 20.99
CA LYS A 58 3.03 -7.82 20.77
C LYS A 58 4.33 -8.55 21.12
N LEU A 59 5.48 -7.91 20.92
CA LEU A 59 6.77 -8.46 21.36
C LEU A 59 6.83 -8.58 22.88
N GLU A 60 6.39 -7.57 23.62
CA GLU A 60 6.28 -7.60 25.07
C GLU A 60 5.49 -8.82 25.57
N ILE A 61 4.30 -9.04 24.99
CA ILE A 61 3.48 -10.20 25.34
C ILE A 61 4.20 -11.51 25.02
N ALA A 62 4.87 -11.59 23.87
CA ALA A 62 5.60 -12.79 23.46
C ALA A 62 6.77 -13.09 24.40
N LEU A 63 7.51 -12.07 24.86
CA LEU A 63 8.62 -12.24 25.80
C LEU A 63 8.13 -12.69 27.19
N LYS A 64 7.01 -12.15 27.71
CA LYS A 64 6.37 -12.61 28.94
C LYS A 64 5.96 -14.09 28.85
N HIS A 65 5.35 -14.47 27.73
CA HIS A 65 5.00 -15.87 27.47
C HIS A 65 6.21 -16.78 27.37
N PHE A 66 7.26 -16.33 26.70
CA PHE A 66 8.50 -17.10 26.55
C PHE A 66 9.15 -17.36 27.90
N ALA A 67 9.33 -16.32 28.74
CA ALA A 67 9.91 -16.44 30.07
C ALA A 67 9.11 -17.44 30.95
N LYS A 68 7.78 -17.33 30.93
CA LYS A 68 6.90 -18.23 31.70
C LYS A 68 6.98 -19.69 31.21
N ASN A 69 6.96 -19.92 29.91
CA ASN A 69 6.83 -21.27 29.38
C ASN A 69 8.18 -22.01 29.23
N ILE A 70 9.28 -21.29 29.03
CA ILE A 70 10.60 -21.89 28.81
C ILE A 70 11.42 -21.90 30.11
N HIS A 71 11.36 -20.80 30.89
CA HIS A 71 12.16 -20.68 32.11
C HIS A 71 11.36 -20.91 33.39
N ASN A 72 10.01 -21.04 33.28
CA ASN A 72 9.08 -21.06 34.42
C ASN A 72 9.26 -19.85 35.35
N GLU A 73 9.64 -18.70 34.78
CA GLU A 73 9.89 -17.45 35.49
C GLU A 73 8.84 -16.38 35.11
N ILE A 74 8.44 -15.57 36.08
CA ILE A 74 7.67 -14.37 35.82
C ILE A 74 8.68 -13.24 35.60
N ARG A 75 8.87 -12.82 34.34
CA ARG A 75 9.68 -11.65 34.02
C ARG A 75 8.78 -10.50 33.61
N GLU A 76 9.01 -9.37 34.24
CA GLU A 76 8.30 -8.14 33.92
C GLU A 76 9.02 -7.44 32.76
N TYR A 77 8.33 -7.38 31.62
CA TYR A 77 8.70 -6.54 30.48
C TYR A 77 7.67 -5.40 30.44
N ASP A 78 8.12 -4.16 30.43
CA ASP A 78 7.24 -3.00 30.28
C ASP A 78 7.71 -2.15 29.09
N PHE A 79 6.94 -2.24 28.01
CA PHE A 79 7.17 -1.46 26.80
C PHE A 79 6.13 -0.34 26.64
N SER A 80 5.42 0.05 27.71
CA SER A 80 4.37 1.08 27.69
C SER A 80 4.90 2.45 27.23
N ILE A 81 6.18 2.73 27.45
CA ILE A 81 6.87 3.94 26.98
C ILE A 81 6.66 4.19 25.47
N ARG A 82 6.47 3.13 24.65
CA ARG A 82 6.19 3.23 23.23
C ARG A 82 4.92 4.03 22.93
N GLN A 83 3.92 3.93 23.81
CA GLN A 83 2.66 4.66 23.64
C GLN A 83 2.82 6.12 24.05
N THR A 84 3.47 6.38 25.17
CA THR A 84 3.77 7.75 25.63
C THR A 84 4.51 8.53 24.55
N LEU A 85 5.58 7.96 23.98
CA LEU A 85 6.35 8.61 22.91
C LEU A 85 5.52 8.83 21.62
N LEU A 86 4.63 7.90 21.29
CA LEU A 86 3.75 8.07 20.14
C LEU A 86 2.77 9.23 20.36
N ASP A 87 2.21 9.36 21.56
CA ASP A 87 1.27 10.41 21.90
C ASP A 87 1.99 11.78 21.96
N GLU A 88 3.16 11.85 22.58
CA GLU A 88 4.01 13.05 22.60
C GLU A 88 4.38 13.50 21.19
N ALA A 89 4.79 12.56 20.32
CA ALA A 89 5.13 12.88 18.93
C ALA A 89 3.94 13.42 18.14
N ARG A 90 2.72 12.96 18.45
CA ARG A 90 1.47 13.49 17.86
C ARG A 90 1.19 14.90 18.34
N ASP A 91 1.28 15.14 19.65
CA ASP A 91 0.98 16.43 20.27
C ASP A 91 1.95 17.53 19.82
N LEU A 92 3.21 17.17 19.61
CA LEU A 92 4.26 18.10 19.16
C LEU A 92 4.36 18.18 17.62
N ASN A 93 3.45 17.54 16.87
CA ASN A 93 3.49 17.49 15.40
C ASN A 93 4.82 16.94 14.81
N TYR A 94 5.60 16.20 15.56
CA TYR A 94 6.79 15.51 15.04
C TYR A 94 6.44 14.39 14.09
N VAL A 95 5.24 13.84 14.25
CA VAL A 95 4.67 12.88 13.30
C VAL A 95 3.85 13.68 12.34
N ALA A 96 4.35 13.83 11.14
CA ALA A 96 3.59 14.46 10.08
C ALA A 96 2.22 13.78 9.98
N ASN A 97 1.15 14.55 10.12
CA ASN A 97 -0.18 14.17 9.66
C ASN A 97 -0.19 14.02 8.12
N ASN A 98 0.97 13.83 7.52
CA ASN A 98 1.18 13.93 6.11
C ASN A 98 0.79 12.62 5.43
N TYR A 99 -0.49 12.57 5.21
CA TYR A 99 -0.90 12.11 3.90
C TYR A 99 -0.43 13.16 2.88
N HIS A 100 0.78 13.04 2.38
CA HIS A 100 1.10 13.77 1.19
C HIS A 100 0.32 13.13 0.04
N ASN A 101 -0.15 13.97 -0.86
CA ASN A 101 -0.76 13.51 -2.10
C ASN A 101 0.24 12.65 -2.88
N ARG A 102 -0.05 11.37 -3.01
CA ARG A 102 0.80 10.42 -3.73
C ARG A 102 0.41 10.26 -5.21
N ALA A 103 -0.63 10.96 -5.67
CA ALA A 103 -1.01 10.94 -7.07
C ALA A 103 0.08 11.62 -7.92
N TYR A 104 0.43 11.04 -9.03
CA TYR A 104 1.32 11.65 -10.01
C TYR A 104 0.64 12.87 -10.67
N ASN A 105 1.40 13.93 -10.95
CA ASN A 105 0.86 15.12 -11.64
C ASN A 105 0.56 14.80 -13.10
N ASN A 106 1.39 13.99 -13.75
CA ASN A 106 1.20 13.58 -15.12
C ASN A 106 1.32 12.05 -15.28
N PRO A 107 0.30 11.28 -14.84
CA PRO A 107 0.33 9.83 -14.90
C PRO A 107 0.42 9.28 -16.33
N GLU A 108 -0.14 9.98 -17.32
CA GLU A 108 -0.06 9.58 -18.73
C GLU A 108 1.38 9.64 -19.25
N ALA A 109 2.10 10.74 -18.99
CA ALA A 109 3.50 10.86 -19.38
C ALA A 109 4.34 9.79 -18.69
N LEU A 110 4.10 9.53 -17.39
CA LEU A 110 4.79 8.49 -16.65
C LEU A 110 4.58 7.10 -17.29
N ILE A 111 3.32 6.74 -17.58
CA ILE A 111 2.98 5.45 -18.17
C ILE A 111 3.64 5.31 -19.55
N ASN A 112 3.58 6.36 -20.37
CA ASN A 112 4.13 6.35 -21.72
C ASN A 112 5.67 6.28 -21.76
N ASN A 113 6.35 6.63 -20.66
CA ASN A 113 7.83 6.51 -20.54
C ASN A 113 8.30 5.16 -19.98
N LEU A 114 7.38 4.25 -19.61
CA LEU A 114 7.77 2.90 -19.19
C LEU A 114 8.42 2.14 -20.36
N GLN A 115 9.56 1.52 -20.09
CA GLN A 115 10.37 0.87 -21.12
C GLN A 115 9.84 -0.52 -21.50
N ASN A 116 9.23 -1.22 -20.56
CA ASN A 116 8.69 -2.56 -20.79
C ASN A 116 7.20 -2.49 -21.13
N PRO A 117 6.77 -3.02 -22.32
CA PRO A 117 5.36 -3.02 -22.72
C PRO A 117 4.41 -3.69 -21.73
N LEU A 118 4.88 -4.72 -21.01
CA LEU A 118 4.07 -5.38 -19.97
C LEU A 118 3.90 -4.50 -18.74
N HIS A 119 4.92 -3.71 -18.41
CA HIS A 119 4.81 -2.72 -17.33
C HIS A 119 3.87 -1.59 -17.70
N HIS A 120 3.92 -1.13 -18.95
CA HIS A 120 2.97 -0.15 -19.49
C HIS A 120 1.54 -0.65 -19.36
N LEU A 121 1.25 -1.89 -19.77
CA LEU A 121 -0.08 -2.48 -19.66
C LEU A 121 -0.53 -2.65 -18.21
N ALA A 122 0.36 -3.10 -17.31
CA ALA A 122 0.08 -3.18 -15.88
C ALA A 122 -0.25 -1.81 -15.28
N ALA A 123 0.51 -0.77 -15.66
CA ALA A 123 0.30 0.60 -15.20
C ALA A 123 -1.04 1.17 -15.70
N ARG A 124 -1.41 0.88 -16.96
CA ARG A 124 -2.75 1.23 -17.50
C ARG A 124 -3.87 0.60 -16.68
N ILE A 125 -3.78 -0.69 -16.38
CA ILE A 125 -4.79 -1.38 -15.56
C ILE A 125 -4.88 -0.76 -14.17
N GLN A 126 -3.77 -0.39 -13.55
CA GLN A 126 -3.78 0.27 -12.22
C GLN A 126 -4.36 1.69 -12.28
N TYR A 127 -3.97 2.46 -13.27
CA TYR A 127 -4.43 3.84 -13.46
C TYR A 127 -5.92 3.90 -13.83
N GLU A 128 -6.38 3.03 -14.73
CA GLU A 128 -7.76 3.03 -15.22
C GLU A 128 -8.74 2.33 -14.27
N GLY A 129 -8.33 1.22 -13.68
CA GLY A 129 -9.19 0.35 -12.87
C GLY A 129 -8.92 0.38 -11.37
N GLY A 130 -7.91 1.13 -10.93
CA GLY A 130 -7.57 1.22 -9.51
C GLY A 130 -7.07 -0.07 -8.86
N ALA A 131 -6.63 -1.06 -9.64
CA ALA A 131 -6.14 -2.33 -9.12
C ALA A 131 -4.84 -2.17 -8.30
N ARG A 132 -4.64 -3.02 -7.28
CA ARG A 132 -3.34 -3.12 -6.60
C ARG A 132 -2.34 -3.89 -7.43
N ILE A 133 -1.06 -3.74 -7.10
CA ILE A 133 0.05 -4.45 -7.78
C ILE A 133 -0.16 -5.97 -7.78
N GLU A 134 -0.72 -6.54 -6.73
CA GLU A 134 -1.03 -7.97 -6.67
C GLU A 134 -2.04 -8.39 -7.74
N GLY A 135 -3.06 -7.55 -7.98
CA GLY A 135 -4.10 -7.82 -8.97
C GLY A 135 -3.64 -7.72 -10.42
N VAL A 136 -2.53 -7.00 -10.67
CA VAL A 136 -1.99 -6.82 -12.03
C VAL A 136 -0.69 -7.59 -12.27
N SER A 137 -0.10 -8.18 -11.24
CA SER A 137 1.18 -8.90 -11.39
C SER A 137 1.04 -10.28 -12.03
N LEU A 138 -0.16 -10.84 -12.03
CA LEU A 138 -0.48 -12.11 -12.66
C LEU A 138 -1.95 -12.10 -13.09
N ILE A 139 -2.20 -12.16 -14.40
CA ILE A 139 -3.56 -12.23 -14.98
C ILE A 139 -3.64 -13.40 -15.94
N LYS A 140 -4.75 -14.14 -15.88
CA LYS A 140 -5.06 -15.29 -16.73
C LYS A 140 -6.24 -14.96 -17.64
N GLN A 141 -6.37 -15.70 -18.75
CA GLN A 141 -7.45 -15.54 -19.71
C GLN A 141 -8.87 -15.56 -19.07
N ASN A 142 -9.11 -16.43 -18.12
CA ASN A 142 -10.40 -16.56 -17.44
C ASN A 142 -10.74 -15.39 -16.48
N GLN A 143 -9.85 -14.42 -16.34
CA GLN A 143 -10.10 -13.19 -15.60
C GLN A 143 -10.63 -12.05 -16.50
N LEU A 144 -10.67 -12.26 -17.82
CA LEU A 144 -11.31 -11.37 -18.78
C LEU A 144 -12.80 -11.70 -18.82
N LEU A 145 -13.65 -10.83 -18.28
CA LEU A 145 -15.08 -11.08 -18.12
C LEU A 145 -15.95 -10.44 -19.22
N GLY A 146 -15.32 -9.93 -20.30
CA GLY A 146 -16.02 -9.24 -21.36
C GLY A 146 -16.11 -7.74 -21.15
N THR A 147 -17.16 -7.11 -21.65
CA THR A 147 -17.31 -5.65 -21.61
C THR A 147 -18.66 -5.24 -21.04
N LYS A 148 -18.75 -4.06 -20.46
CA LYS A 148 -20.00 -3.44 -20.03
C LYS A 148 -19.97 -1.92 -20.24
N LEU A 149 -21.15 -1.31 -20.27
CA LEU A 149 -21.29 0.13 -20.23
C LEU A 149 -21.00 0.64 -18.81
N ASP A 150 -20.03 1.51 -18.66
CA ASP A 150 -19.85 2.27 -17.43
C ASP A 150 -20.85 3.44 -17.43
N LEU A 151 -21.85 3.36 -16.56
CA LEU A 151 -22.92 4.35 -16.48
C LEU A 151 -22.43 5.72 -16.00
N ILE A 152 -21.27 5.79 -15.35
CA ILE A 152 -20.71 7.04 -14.84
C ILE A 152 -20.09 7.86 -15.99
N THR A 153 -19.36 7.21 -16.86
CA THR A 153 -18.70 7.88 -18.00
C THR A 153 -19.46 7.71 -19.31
N ASN A 154 -20.53 6.93 -19.32
CA ASN A 154 -21.29 6.52 -20.50
C ASN A 154 -20.39 5.96 -21.63
N THR A 155 -19.40 5.16 -21.26
CA THR A 155 -18.46 4.52 -22.20
C THR A 155 -18.39 3.02 -21.97
N GLN A 156 -18.15 2.27 -23.05
CA GLN A 156 -17.86 0.84 -22.95
C GLN A 156 -16.50 0.61 -22.30
N LYS A 157 -16.46 -0.30 -21.32
CA LYS A 157 -15.26 -0.69 -20.58
C LYS A 157 -15.07 -2.19 -20.63
N GLY A 158 -13.81 -2.63 -20.62
CA GLY A 158 -13.43 -4.00 -20.37
C GLY A 158 -13.51 -4.33 -18.90
N ILE A 159 -13.93 -5.54 -18.57
CA ILE A 159 -14.06 -6.04 -17.19
C ILE A 159 -12.95 -7.03 -16.91
N LEU A 160 -12.12 -6.75 -15.91
CA LEU A 160 -11.11 -7.67 -15.40
C LEU A 160 -11.47 -8.10 -13.99
N PHE A 161 -11.37 -9.40 -13.69
CA PHE A 161 -11.46 -9.90 -12.32
C PHE A 161 -10.08 -9.94 -11.70
N THR A 162 -9.87 -9.24 -10.60
CA THR A 162 -8.57 -9.19 -9.91
C THR A 162 -8.66 -9.80 -8.51
N LYS A 163 -7.59 -10.50 -8.13
CA LYS A 163 -7.36 -10.99 -6.75
C LYS A 163 -6.21 -10.24 -6.13
N GLU A 164 -6.45 -9.63 -4.98
CA GLU A 164 -5.53 -8.70 -4.33
C GLU A 164 -5.21 -9.14 -2.90
N LYS A 165 -4.26 -8.47 -2.27
CA LYS A 165 -3.84 -8.75 -0.89
C LYS A 165 -5.01 -8.72 0.10
N GLY A 166 -4.99 -9.66 1.05
CA GLY A 166 -6.02 -9.76 2.09
C GLY A 166 -7.33 -10.41 1.62
N GLY A 167 -7.27 -11.23 0.55
CA GLY A 167 -8.44 -11.93 0.00
C GLY A 167 -9.44 -11.02 -0.71
N LYS A 168 -9.04 -9.78 -1.01
CA LYS A 168 -9.89 -8.84 -1.74
C LYS A 168 -9.91 -9.21 -3.21
N GLU A 169 -11.10 -9.46 -3.73
CA GLU A 169 -11.30 -9.80 -5.13
C GLU A 169 -12.50 -9.04 -5.68
N GLY A 170 -12.55 -8.90 -6.99
CA GLY A 170 -13.65 -8.25 -7.68
C GLY A 170 -13.25 -7.67 -9.03
N GLU A 171 -14.23 -7.08 -9.68
CA GLU A 171 -14.08 -6.46 -10.98
C GLU A 171 -13.32 -5.14 -10.90
N VAL A 172 -12.54 -4.85 -11.93
CA VAL A 172 -12.02 -3.54 -12.26
C VAL A 172 -12.37 -3.22 -13.70
N LEU A 173 -12.65 -1.95 -13.97
CA LEU A 173 -13.02 -1.47 -15.30
C LEU A 173 -11.83 -0.76 -15.94
N VAL A 174 -11.50 -1.16 -17.15
CA VAL A 174 -10.44 -0.54 -17.95
C VAL A 174 -10.97 -0.08 -19.30
N SER A 175 -10.24 0.76 -20.01
CA SER A 175 -10.60 1.14 -21.38
C SER A 175 -10.68 -0.09 -22.28
N LEU A 176 -11.45 0.00 -23.36
CA LEU A 176 -11.48 -1.07 -24.38
C LEU A 176 -10.11 -1.29 -25.00
N GLU A 177 -9.31 -0.24 -25.16
CA GLU A 177 -7.93 -0.33 -25.66
C GLU A 177 -7.08 -1.21 -24.76
N THR A 178 -7.03 -0.90 -23.45
CA THR A 178 -6.29 -1.68 -22.45
C THR A 178 -6.79 -3.12 -22.38
N TYR A 179 -8.12 -3.32 -22.41
CA TYR A 179 -8.73 -4.64 -22.41
C TYR A 179 -8.33 -5.46 -23.61
N ASN A 180 -8.47 -4.91 -24.82
CA ASN A 180 -8.17 -5.59 -26.08
C ASN A 180 -6.68 -5.90 -26.20
N THR A 181 -5.82 -4.99 -25.76
CA THR A 181 -4.36 -5.22 -25.69
C THR A 181 -4.02 -6.40 -24.78
N LEU A 182 -4.63 -6.46 -23.59
CA LEU A 182 -4.43 -7.58 -22.66
C LEU A 182 -5.01 -8.88 -23.24
N GLN A 183 -6.18 -8.83 -23.87
CA GLN A 183 -6.81 -9.98 -24.51
C GLN A 183 -5.95 -10.55 -25.64
N SER A 184 -5.43 -9.68 -26.51
CA SER A 184 -4.53 -10.07 -27.58
C SER A 184 -3.25 -10.72 -27.05
N TYR A 185 -2.65 -10.11 -26.03
CA TYR A 185 -1.48 -10.69 -25.37
C TYR A 185 -1.78 -12.10 -24.80
N LEU A 186 -2.92 -12.27 -24.13
CA LEU A 186 -3.30 -13.54 -23.51
C LEU A 186 -3.75 -14.60 -24.53
N SER A 187 -4.15 -14.21 -25.75
CA SER A 187 -4.43 -15.18 -26.82
C SER A 187 -3.17 -15.88 -27.33
N GLU A 188 -2.02 -15.21 -27.26
CA GLU A 188 -0.71 -15.73 -27.65
C GLU A 188 0.05 -16.34 -26.48
N ASN A 189 -0.22 -15.87 -25.27
CA ASN A 189 0.49 -16.22 -24.05
C ASN A 189 -0.50 -16.78 -23.00
N ARG A 190 -0.14 -17.88 -22.34
CA ARG A 190 -1.01 -18.52 -21.34
C ARG A 190 -1.36 -17.62 -20.15
N LEU A 191 -0.49 -16.65 -19.85
CA LEU A 191 -0.67 -15.74 -18.71
C LEU A 191 0.10 -14.43 -18.95
N PHE A 192 -0.45 -13.37 -18.43
CA PHE A 192 0.25 -12.10 -18.24
C PHE A 192 0.94 -12.12 -16.89
N LYS A 193 2.25 -11.93 -16.86
CA LYS A 193 3.05 -11.93 -15.62
C LYS A 193 4.13 -10.89 -15.69
N ILE A 194 4.22 -10.06 -14.65
CA ILE A 194 5.29 -9.08 -14.48
C ILE A 194 6.13 -9.41 -13.23
N ASN A 195 7.42 -9.08 -13.30
CA ASN A 195 8.28 -9.05 -12.12
C ASN A 195 8.03 -7.74 -11.37
N ARG A 196 7.59 -7.80 -10.12
CA ARG A 196 7.22 -6.62 -9.33
C ARG A 196 8.40 -5.69 -9.05
N GLN A 197 9.59 -6.25 -8.84
CA GLN A 197 10.80 -5.46 -8.60
C GLN A 197 11.21 -4.72 -9.88
N ALA A 198 11.25 -5.42 -11.02
CA ALA A 198 11.56 -4.80 -12.30
C ALA A 198 10.52 -3.72 -12.68
N TYR A 199 9.25 -3.94 -12.37
CA TYR A 199 8.21 -2.94 -12.56
C TYR A 199 8.39 -1.71 -11.68
N TYR A 200 8.77 -1.92 -10.42
CA TYR A 200 9.10 -0.81 -9.52
C TYR A 200 10.27 0.02 -10.04
N GLU A 201 11.34 -0.61 -10.51
CA GLU A 201 12.51 0.09 -11.05
C GLU A 201 12.17 0.85 -12.36
N ASP A 202 11.34 0.28 -13.22
CA ASP A 202 10.89 0.94 -14.45
C ASP A 202 10.04 2.19 -14.14
N ILE A 203 9.10 2.09 -13.18
CA ILE A 203 8.35 3.26 -12.68
C ILE A 203 9.31 4.32 -12.12
N LYS A 204 10.26 3.93 -11.30
CA LYS A 204 11.24 4.83 -10.70
C LYS A 204 12.06 5.56 -11.77
N GLN A 205 12.49 4.86 -12.81
CA GLN A 205 13.21 5.46 -13.94
C GLN A 205 12.29 6.41 -14.72
N SER A 206 11.04 6.03 -14.96
CA SER A 206 10.07 6.87 -15.63
C SER A 206 9.76 8.15 -14.82
N THR A 207 9.61 8.04 -13.49
CA THR A 207 9.40 9.22 -12.63
C THR A 207 10.57 10.18 -12.68
N PHE A 208 11.81 9.68 -12.74
CA PHE A 208 13.00 10.51 -12.91
C PHE A 208 12.95 11.29 -14.23
N THR A 209 12.60 10.61 -15.33
CA THR A 209 12.47 11.24 -16.67
C THR A 209 11.37 12.30 -16.68
N CYS A 210 10.25 12.04 -16.03
CA CYS A 210 9.11 12.97 -15.95
C CYS A 210 9.25 14.06 -14.88
N LYS A 211 10.35 14.07 -14.11
CA LYS A 211 10.58 14.98 -12.97
C LYS A 211 9.47 14.89 -11.90
N GLU A 212 8.99 13.68 -11.66
CA GLU A 212 8.00 13.35 -10.64
C GLU A 212 8.67 12.72 -9.42
N ILE A 213 8.02 12.83 -8.25
CA ILE A 213 8.43 12.08 -7.06
C ILE A 213 7.95 10.63 -7.22
N SER A 214 8.83 9.67 -6.96
CA SER A 214 8.46 8.26 -7.10
C SER A 214 7.57 7.80 -5.95
N GLU A 215 6.33 7.48 -6.28
CA GLU A 215 5.30 6.93 -5.40
C GLU A 215 4.99 5.46 -5.74
N ALA A 216 5.92 4.82 -6.45
CA ALA A 216 5.77 3.48 -7.00
C ALA A 216 4.45 3.33 -7.79
N SER A 217 4.02 2.11 -8.05
CA SER A 217 2.75 1.87 -8.74
C SER A 217 1.52 2.29 -7.92
N HIS A 218 1.70 2.54 -6.61
CA HIS A 218 0.60 2.96 -5.75
C HIS A 218 0.11 4.38 -6.07
N GLY A 219 0.97 5.26 -6.57
CA GLY A 219 0.60 6.59 -7.06
C GLY A 219 -0.46 6.54 -8.16
N LEU A 220 -0.39 5.56 -9.07
CA LEU A 220 -1.40 5.38 -10.13
C LEU A 220 -2.79 5.05 -9.56
N ARG A 221 -2.86 4.34 -8.43
CA ARG A 221 -4.11 4.05 -7.74
C ARG A 221 -4.70 5.29 -7.06
N TRP A 222 -3.84 6.22 -6.59
CA TRP A 222 -4.28 7.53 -6.13
C TRP A 222 -4.86 8.38 -7.28
N ASN A 223 -4.21 8.35 -8.44
CA ASN A 223 -4.75 9.00 -9.63
C ASN A 223 -6.13 8.44 -10.01
N PHE A 224 -6.31 7.10 -9.96
CA PHE A 224 -7.61 6.48 -10.17
C PHE A 224 -8.66 7.04 -9.22
N ALA A 225 -8.40 7.04 -7.90
CA ALA A 225 -9.37 7.48 -6.91
C ALA A 225 -9.81 8.93 -7.18
N LYS A 226 -8.86 9.85 -7.40
CA LYS A 226 -9.16 11.25 -7.69
C LYS A 226 -9.95 11.45 -8.98
N ARG A 227 -9.51 10.80 -10.06
CA ARG A 227 -10.22 10.85 -11.31
C ARG A 227 -11.64 10.30 -11.18
N ARG A 228 -11.80 9.16 -10.53
CA ARG A 228 -13.10 8.50 -10.40
C ARG A 228 -14.08 9.30 -9.53
N MET A 229 -13.61 9.94 -8.46
CA MET A 229 -14.39 10.91 -7.68
C MET A 229 -14.92 12.05 -8.55
N PHE A 230 -14.07 12.59 -9.41
CA PHE A 230 -14.46 13.66 -10.34
C PHE A 230 -15.47 13.18 -11.39
N GLU A 231 -15.32 11.97 -11.92
CA GLU A 231 -16.27 11.35 -12.86
C GLU A 231 -17.65 11.17 -12.21
N HIS A 232 -17.72 10.66 -10.99
CA HIS A 232 -18.97 10.55 -10.23
C HIS A 232 -19.61 11.90 -9.96
N ALA A 233 -18.84 12.90 -9.54
CA ALA A 233 -19.34 14.25 -9.32
C ALA A 233 -19.92 14.87 -10.61
N LYS A 234 -19.26 14.65 -11.77
CA LYS A 234 -19.80 15.08 -13.07
C LYS A 234 -21.09 14.37 -13.46
N ALA A 235 -21.27 13.14 -13.03
CA ALA A 235 -22.50 12.37 -13.23
C ALA A 235 -23.62 12.76 -12.25
N GLY A 236 -23.39 13.77 -11.38
CA GLY A 236 -24.39 14.31 -10.47
C GLY A 236 -24.45 13.67 -9.08
N TYR A 237 -23.50 12.79 -8.74
CA TYR A 237 -23.43 12.21 -7.40
C TYR A 237 -22.88 13.21 -6.38
N SER A 238 -23.43 13.18 -5.17
CA SER A 238 -22.87 13.91 -4.03
C SER A 238 -21.47 13.40 -3.66
N TYR A 239 -20.73 14.18 -2.86
CA TYR A 239 -19.41 13.74 -2.36
C TYR A 239 -19.47 12.41 -1.62
N ALA A 240 -20.46 12.26 -0.71
CA ALA A 240 -20.60 11.04 0.08
C ALA A 240 -20.93 9.79 -0.77
N GLU A 241 -21.82 9.95 -1.74
CA GLU A 241 -22.16 8.88 -2.70
C GLU A 241 -20.97 8.53 -3.57
N SER A 242 -20.28 9.53 -4.13
CA SER A 242 -19.06 9.34 -4.92
C SER A 242 -17.99 8.60 -4.14
N LEU A 243 -17.75 9.02 -2.89
CA LEU A 243 -16.76 8.39 -2.00
C LEU A 243 -17.10 6.92 -1.73
N GLN A 244 -18.37 6.62 -1.47
CA GLN A 244 -18.83 5.25 -1.24
C GLN A 244 -18.68 4.38 -2.48
N GLN A 245 -19.05 4.88 -3.66
CA GLN A 245 -18.92 4.15 -4.93
C GLN A 245 -17.46 3.88 -5.29
N VAL A 246 -16.61 4.91 -5.24
CA VAL A 246 -15.16 4.75 -5.49
C VAL A 246 -14.53 3.80 -4.46
N SER A 247 -15.03 3.79 -3.22
CA SER A 247 -14.61 2.83 -2.19
C SER A 247 -14.88 1.38 -2.63
N TYR A 248 -16.06 1.10 -3.17
CA TYR A 248 -16.41 -0.23 -3.69
C TYR A 248 -15.55 -0.61 -4.90
N GLU A 249 -15.37 0.31 -5.86
CA GLU A 249 -14.52 0.09 -7.02
C GLU A 249 -13.06 -0.22 -6.62
N MET A 250 -12.56 0.43 -5.58
CA MET A 250 -11.24 0.17 -4.99
C MET A 250 -11.19 -1.06 -4.06
N LYS A 251 -12.30 -1.77 -3.88
CA LYS A 251 -12.44 -2.92 -2.98
C LYS A 251 -12.09 -2.58 -1.52
N HIS A 252 -12.51 -1.40 -1.09
CA HIS A 252 -12.43 -0.96 0.29
C HIS A 252 -13.77 -1.26 1.01
N ASN A 253 -13.68 -1.72 2.25
CA ASN A 253 -14.88 -2.00 3.04
C ASN A 253 -15.48 -0.74 3.70
N ARG A 254 -14.75 0.38 3.68
CA ARG A 254 -15.15 1.63 4.32
C ARG A 254 -14.75 2.82 3.44
N ALA A 255 -15.66 3.76 3.29
CA ALA A 255 -15.46 5.00 2.53
C ALA A 255 -14.28 5.84 3.07
N SER A 256 -14.09 5.88 4.39
CA SER A 256 -12.98 6.58 5.04
C SER A 256 -11.58 6.11 4.59
N ILE A 257 -11.45 4.87 4.09
CA ILE A 257 -10.19 4.40 3.52
C ILE A 257 -9.94 5.06 2.17
N THR A 258 -11.00 5.30 1.39
CA THR A 258 -10.90 5.95 0.08
C THR A 258 -10.65 7.45 0.22
N GLU A 259 -11.24 8.08 1.21
CA GLU A 259 -11.01 9.50 1.54
C GLU A 259 -9.52 9.80 1.71
N HIS A 260 -8.78 8.85 2.28
CA HIS A 260 -7.33 8.92 2.36
C HIS A 260 -6.59 9.10 1.02
N TYR A 261 -7.16 8.61 -0.08
CA TYR A 261 -6.58 8.76 -1.42
C TYR A 261 -6.89 10.10 -2.07
N LEU A 262 -7.67 10.94 -1.44
CA LEU A 262 -8.04 12.25 -1.99
C LEU A 262 -7.08 13.35 -1.53
N GLY A 263 -6.36 13.14 -0.44
CA GLY A 263 -5.33 14.04 0.11
C GLY A 263 -5.87 15.06 1.06
#